data_c7f3408314eca59924f674fe747c2604
#
_entry.id   c7f3408314eca59924f674fe747c2604
#
_cell.length_a   1.000
_cell.length_b   1.000
_cell.length_c   1.000
_cell.angle_alpha   90.00
_cell.angle_beta   90.00
_cell.angle_gamma   90.00
#
_symmetry.space_group_name_H-M   'P 1'
#
loop_
_entity.id
_entity.type
_entity.pdbx_description
1 polymer ?
#
loop_
_entity_poly.entity_id
_entity_poly.type
_entity_poly.pdbx_seq_one_letter_code
_entity_poly.pdbx_strand_id
1 'polypeptide(L)'
;MSLADMVNWFASAPESDRLRASLAVSLTIVMVPMLNPDGAERFIRENAIGVDINRDARRTATPEGRILKSVRDSLQADFGFNLHDQGIHTAGEDGPLVAIALLAPAADEERSWGPVRQRARGVAAAIATALEPDLADRMARYDDAYAPRAFGDNMQAWGTSTVLIESGILPNDRQKQELRRLNIVALLSAFETIASERYADEATAAYDSLPMNRSVDYSILVQGGDLVLEGAGPIRADIAIDFDDSAAGTGPRYGEIGDLEGVVALDTVNASGLFIHAGPGEEGMIRRGAPVAITARRGPDPESQKVWALGTDAP
;
A
#
# COMPACT_ATOMS: atom_id res chain seq x y z
N MET A 1 -5.61 -12.63 4.70
CA MET A 1 -5.38 -13.32 6.01
C MET A 1 -6.23 -12.73 7.13
N SER A 2 -6.31 -11.41 7.31
CA SER A 2 -7.13 -10.79 8.37
C SER A 2 -8.61 -11.18 8.36
N LEU A 3 -9.21 -11.40 7.17
CA LEU A 3 -10.59 -11.89 7.09
C LEU A 3 -10.75 -13.32 7.64
N ALA A 4 -9.77 -14.21 7.45
CA ALA A 4 -9.81 -15.55 8.03
C ALA A 4 -9.73 -15.50 9.57
N ASP A 5 -8.92 -14.58 10.12
CA ASP A 5 -8.86 -14.37 11.57
C ASP A 5 -10.16 -13.80 12.12
N MET A 6 -10.79 -12.93 11.35
CA MET A 6 -12.12 -12.38 11.71
C MET A 6 -13.17 -13.49 11.79
N VAL A 7 -13.21 -14.40 10.81
CA VAL A 7 -14.08 -15.57 10.84
C VAL A 7 -13.78 -16.44 12.06
N ASN A 8 -12.48 -16.72 12.31
CA ASN A 8 -12.08 -17.49 13.48
C ASN A 8 -12.47 -16.81 14.80
N TRP A 9 -12.33 -15.49 14.90
CA TRP A 9 -12.75 -14.74 16.08
C TRP A 9 -14.26 -14.87 16.30
N PHE A 10 -15.10 -14.67 15.28
CA PHE A 10 -16.55 -14.86 15.39
C PHE A 10 -16.93 -16.30 15.79
N ALA A 11 -16.19 -17.29 15.31
CA ALA A 11 -16.45 -18.71 15.60
C ALA A 11 -15.99 -19.13 17.01
N SER A 12 -14.89 -18.57 17.52
CA SER A 12 -14.19 -19.06 18.72
C SER A 12 -14.26 -18.14 19.92
N ALA A 13 -14.63 -16.86 19.75
CA ALA A 13 -14.80 -15.96 20.88
C ALA A 13 -15.88 -16.48 21.85
N PRO A 14 -15.67 -16.35 23.16
CA PRO A 14 -16.63 -16.80 24.17
C PRO A 14 -18.03 -16.21 23.94
N GLU A 15 -19.08 -16.95 24.29
CA GLU A 15 -20.46 -16.43 24.24
C GLU A 15 -20.66 -15.18 25.15
N SER A 16 -19.85 -15.05 26.18
CA SER A 16 -19.82 -13.89 27.07
C SER A 16 -19.12 -12.66 26.49
N ASP A 17 -18.49 -12.77 25.30
CA ASP A 17 -17.88 -11.63 24.63
C ASP A 17 -18.96 -10.64 24.18
N ARG A 18 -18.94 -9.47 24.81
CA ARG A 18 -19.97 -8.43 24.60
C ARG A 18 -19.91 -7.83 23.20
N LEU A 19 -18.71 -7.66 22.65
CA LEU A 19 -18.55 -7.09 21.31
C LEU A 19 -19.10 -8.06 20.28
N ARG A 20 -18.68 -9.34 20.32
CA ARG A 20 -19.20 -10.40 19.43
C ARG A 20 -20.74 -10.48 19.51
N ALA A 21 -21.30 -10.50 20.71
CA ALA A 21 -22.75 -10.59 20.89
C ALA A 21 -23.48 -9.37 20.30
N SER A 22 -22.96 -8.17 20.52
CA SER A 22 -23.51 -6.93 19.95
C SER A 22 -23.47 -6.94 18.43
N LEU A 23 -22.32 -7.29 17.84
CA LEU A 23 -22.16 -7.34 16.38
C LEU A 23 -23.06 -8.39 15.72
N ALA A 24 -23.19 -9.58 16.33
CA ALA A 24 -24.01 -10.66 15.81
C ALA A 24 -25.52 -10.34 15.79
N VAL A 25 -25.98 -9.44 16.67
CA VAL A 25 -27.40 -9.00 16.71
C VAL A 25 -27.64 -7.83 15.75
N SER A 26 -26.66 -6.94 15.61
CA SER A 26 -26.84 -5.65 14.91
C SER A 26 -26.45 -5.70 13.43
N LEU A 27 -25.56 -6.62 13.02
CA LEU A 27 -24.98 -6.62 11.69
C LEU A 27 -25.14 -7.95 10.95
N THR A 28 -25.33 -7.86 9.65
CA THR A 28 -25.09 -8.97 8.72
C THR A 28 -23.75 -8.71 8.02
N ILE A 29 -22.74 -9.52 8.33
CA ILE A 29 -21.40 -9.36 7.79
C ILE A 29 -21.17 -10.42 6.71
N VAL A 30 -20.87 -9.97 5.48
CA VAL A 30 -20.52 -10.83 4.35
C VAL A 30 -19.08 -10.58 3.96
N MET A 31 -18.31 -11.64 3.83
CA MET A 31 -16.89 -11.57 3.50
C MET A 31 -16.62 -12.23 2.15
N VAL A 32 -15.86 -11.55 1.30
CA VAL A 32 -15.34 -12.07 0.03
C VAL A 32 -13.81 -12.13 0.16
N PRO A 33 -13.25 -13.22 0.69
CA PRO A 33 -11.83 -13.27 1.04
C PRO A 33 -10.91 -13.31 -0.17
N MET A 34 -11.40 -13.75 -1.33
CA MET A 34 -10.60 -13.87 -2.56
C MET A 34 -11.52 -13.71 -3.78
N LEU A 35 -11.56 -12.50 -4.31
CA LEU A 35 -12.36 -12.22 -5.52
C LEU A 35 -11.65 -12.67 -6.80
N ASN A 36 -10.31 -12.57 -6.84
CA ASN A 36 -9.45 -12.89 -7.98
C ASN A 36 -8.49 -14.05 -7.64
N PRO A 37 -8.94 -15.33 -7.69
CA PRO A 37 -8.06 -16.46 -7.36
C PRO A 37 -6.92 -16.63 -8.35
N ASP A 38 -7.15 -16.36 -9.64
CA ASP A 38 -6.12 -16.51 -10.69
C ASP A 38 -4.98 -15.49 -10.53
N GLY A 39 -5.32 -14.24 -10.19
CA GLY A 39 -4.34 -13.21 -9.89
C GLY A 39 -3.60 -13.48 -8.58
N ALA A 40 -4.31 -13.96 -7.55
CA ALA A 40 -3.71 -14.32 -6.28
C ALA A 40 -2.69 -15.46 -6.41
N GLU A 41 -2.96 -16.48 -7.21
CA GLU A 41 -2.03 -17.58 -7.48
C GLU A 41 -0.75 -17.11 -8.17
N ARG A 42 -0.87 -16.12 -9.06
CA ARG A 42 0.27 -15.57 -9.82
C ARG A 42 0.93 -14.37 -9.16
N PHE A 43 0.35 -13.88 -8.08
CA PHE A 43 0.77 -12.64 -7.42
C PHE A 43 0.73 -11.41 -8.35
N ILE A 44 -0.35 -11.28 -9.14
CA ILE A 44 -0.61 -10.15 -10.05
C ILE A 44 -2.01 -9.56 -9.85
N ARG A 45 -2.24 -8.35 -10.35
CA ARG A 45 -3.53 -7.66 -10.23
C ARG A 45 -4.60 -8.22 -11.17
N GLU A 46 -4.18 -8.62 -12.36
CA GLU A 46 -5.05 -9.07 -13.43
C GLU A 46 -5.62 -10.46 -13.15
N ASN A 47 -6.82 -10.72 -13.65
CA ASN A 47 -7.42 -12.06 -13.64
C ASN A 47 -6.86 -12.94 -14.79
N ALA A 48 -7.41 -14.14 -14.97
CA ALA A 48 -6.95 -15.12 -15.96
C ALA A 48 -6.90 -14.59 -17.40
N ILE A 49 -7.71 -13.58 -17.73
CA ILE A 49 -7.79 -12.99 -19.07
C ILE A 49 -7.07 -11.64 -19.19
N GLY A 50 -6.24 -11.28 -18.20
CA GLY A 50 -5.43 -10.07 -18.23
C GLY A 50 -6.19 -8.78 -17.93
N VAL A 51 -7.33 -8.83 -17.23
CA VAL A 51 -8.13 -7.67 -16.84
C VAL A 51 -7.91 -7.36 -15.35
N ASP A 52 -7.52 -6.12 -15.03
CA ASP A 52 -7.60 -5.59 -13.67
C ASP A 52 -9.07 -5.43 -13.26
N ILE A 53 -9.54 -6.29 -12.38
CA ILE A 53 -10.94 -6.31 -11.93
C ILE A 53 -11.32 -4.96 -11.31
N ASN A 54 -10.41 -4.29 -10.59
CA ASN A 54 -10.67 -2.96 -10.01
C ASN A 54 -10.61 -1.82 -11.05
N ARG A 55 -10.66 -2.14 -12.35
CA ARG A 55 -10.88 -1.22 -13.46
C ARG A 55 -12.11 -1.60 -14.31
N ASP A 56 -12.90 -2.56 -13.83
CA ASP A 56 -14.07 -3.11 -14.53
C ASP A 56 -15.43 -2.69 -13.91
N ALA A 57 -15.44 -1.91 -12.83
CA ALA A 57 -16.65 -1.60 -12.05
C ALA A 57 -17.78 -0.99 -12.88
N ARG A 58 -17.48 -0.15 -13.89
CA ARG A 58 -18.51 0.47 -14.76
C ARG A 58 -19.16 -0.49 -15.72
N ARG A 59 -18.42 -1.49 -16.21
CA ARG A 59 -18.91 -2.43 -17.23
C ARG A 59 -19.27 -3.78 -16.68
N THR A 60 -18.60 -4.18 -15.57
CA THR A 60 -18.72 -5.52 -14.98
C THR A 60 -18.64 -6.62 -16.05
N ALA A 61 -17.67 -6.48 -16.97
CA ALA A 61 -17.47 -7.39 -18.07
C ALA A 61 -16.89 -8.74 -17.63
N THR A 62 -16.11 -8.71 -16.54
CA THR A 62 -15.50 -9.92 -15.95
C THR A 62 -16.51 -10.70 -15.10
N PRO A 63 -16.34 -12.03 -14.95
CA PRO A 63 -17.16 -12.83 -14.04
C PRO A 63 -17.06 -12.32 -12.60
N GLU A 64 -15.87 -11.99 -12.13
CA GLU A 64 -15.57 -11.49 -10.78
C GLU A 64 -16.27 -10.15 -10.52
N GLY A 65 -16.19 -9.23 -11.48
CA GLY A 65 -16.87 -7.93 -11.40
C GLY A 65 -18.38 -8.08 -11.31
N ARG A 66 -18.97 -9.00 -12.09
CA ARG A 66 -20.42 -9.32 -12.01
C ARG A 66 -20.79 -9.93 -10.68
N ILE A 67 -19.99 -10.87 -10.15
CA ILE A 67 -20.24 -11.51 -8.86
C ILE A 67 -20.23 -10.45 -7.77
N LEU A 68 -19.20 -9.62 -7.70
CA LEU A 68 -19.08 -8.58 -6.66
C LEU A 68 -20.27 -7.60 -6.70
N LYS A 69 -20.63 -7.14 -7.91
CA LYS A 69 -21.79 -6.27 -8.10
C LYS A 69 -23.10 -6.94 -7.68
N SER A 70 -23.29 -8.21 -8.05
CA SER A 70 -24.48 -8.99 -7.71
C SER A 70 -24.59 -9.22 -6.21
N VAL A 71 -23.51 -9.53 -5.52
CA VAL A 71 -23.49 -9.65 -4.04
C VAL A 71 -23.92 -8.33 -3.40
N ARG A 72 -23.31 -7.21 -3.81
CA ARG A 72 -23.66 -5.89 -3.31
C ARG A 72 -25.15 -5.57 -3.54
N ASP A 73 -25.65 -5.81 -4.75
CA ASP A 73 -27.02 -5.46 -5.11
C ASP A 73 -28.06 -6.35 -4.39
N SER A 74 -27.77 -7.63 -4.22
CA SER A 74 -28.67 -8.56 -3.50
C SER A 74 -28.77 -8.25 -2.01
N LEU A 75 -27.67 -7.77 -1.41
CA LEU A 75 -27.61 -7.40 0.00
C LEU A 75 -28.07 -5.96 0.25
N GLN A 76 -28.04 -5.11 -0.77
CA GLN A 76 -28.19 -3.65 -0.62
C GLN A 76 -27.27 -3.10 0.49
N ALA A 77 -26.02 -3.55 0.49
CA ALA A 77 -25.07 -3.32 1.57
C ALA A 77 -24.93 -1.83 1.92
N ASP A 78 -25.14 -1.48 3.18
CA ASP A 78 -25.05 -0.10 3.69
C ASP A 78 -23.60 0.37 3.74
N PHE A 79 -22.69 -0.54 4.14
CA PHE A 79 -21.25 -0.29 4.27
C PHE A 79 -20.44 -1.33 3.51
N GLY A 80 -19.24 -0.93 3.07
CA GLY A 80 -18.28 -1.78 2.40
C GLY A 80 -16.86 -1.49 2.85
N PHE A 81 -16.02 -2.53 2.90
CA PHE A 81 -14.61 -2.41 3.18
C PHE A 81 -13.82 -3.00 2.03
N ASN A 82 -12.93 -2.18 1.45
CA ASN A 82 -12.03 -2.60 0.39
C ASN A 82 -10.62 -2.73 0.98
N LEU A 83 -10.15 -3.96 1.13
CA LEU A 83 -8.88 -4.25 1.78
C LEU A 83 -7.81 -4.46 0.72
N HIS A 84 -6.81 -3.61 0.74
CA HIS A 84 -5.68 -3.61 -0.19
C HIS A 84 -4.34 -3.74 0.54
N ASP A 85 -3.32 -4.06 -0.24
CA ASP A 85 -1.93 -4.02 0.14
C ASP A 85 -1.23 -3.01 -0.78
N GLN A 86 -0.52 -2.05 -0.20
CA GLN A 86 0.19 -1.01 -0.95
C GLN A 86 1.70 -1.20 -0.86
N GLY A 87 2.43 -0.65 -1.84
CA GLY A 87 3.89 -0.58 -1.84
C GLY A 87 4.45 0.41 -0.81
N ILE A 88 5.62 0.94 -1.10
CA ILE A 88 6.29 1.89 -0.22
C ILE A 88 5.62 3.25 -0.31
N HIS A 89 5.15 3.76 0.83
CA HIS A 89 4.54 5.08 0.95
C HIS A 89 5.00 5.76 2.23
N THR A 90 5.04 7.09 2.23
CA THR A 90 5.32 7.92 3.40
C THR A 90 4.10 8.74 3.81
N ALA A 91 4.02 9.05 5.09
CA ALA A 91 2.99 9.91 5.68
C ALA A 91 3.36 11.38 5.45
N GLY A 92 2.92 11.94 4.33
CA GLY A 92 3.41 13.24 3.86
C GLY A 92 4.78 13.12 3.18
N GLU A 93 5.42 14.26 2.94
CA GLU A 93 6.67 14.35 2.16
C GLU A 93 7.87 13.77 2.91
N ASP A 94 8.04 14.10 4.18
CA ASP A 94 9.18 13.72 5.02
C ASP A 94 8.77 12.82 6.20
N GLY A 95 7.57 12.24 6.13
CA GLY A 95 7.04 11.42 7.22
C GLY A 95 7.56 9.98 7.19
N PRO A 96 7.23 9.20 8.23
CA PRO A 96 7.62 7.80 8.31
C PRO A 96 6.86 6.95 7.28
N LEU A 97 7.32 5.70 7.11
CA LEU A 97 6.63 4.68 6.34
C LEU A 97 5.19 4.49 6.83
N VAL A 98 4.25 4.49 5.89
CA VAL A 98 2.83 4.28 6.18
C VAL A 98 2.57 2.80 6.44
N ALA A 99 2.01 2.52 7.60
CA ALA A 99 1.52 1.19 7.95
C ALA A 99 0.06 0.97 7.48
N ILE A 100 -0.80 1.97 7.66
CA ILE A 100 -2.19 1.91 7.19
C ILE A 100 -2.57 3.26 6.57
N ALA A 101 -3.10 3.24 5.35
CA ALA A 101 -3.77 4.39 4.77
C ALA A 101 -5.27 4.14 4.62
N LEU A 102 -6.06 5.20 4.81
CA LEU A 102 -7.51 5.16 4.78
C LEU A 102 -8.06 6.07 3.69
N LEU A 103 -9.19 5.66 3.10
CA LEU A 103 -9.92 6.49 2.16
C LEU A 103 -11.44 6.28 2.30
N ALA A 104 -12.20 7.38 2.33
CA ALA A 104 -13.60 7.41 1.96
C ALA A 104 -13.69 7.85 0.49
N PRO A 105 -13.82 6.91 -0.49
CA PRO A 105 -13.70 7.21 -1.92
C PRO A 105 -14.71 8.25 -2.40
N ALA A 106 -14.39 8.97 -3.45
CA ALA A 106 -15.33 9.86 -4.13
C ALA A 106 -16.39 9.06 -4.89
N ALA A 107 -17.59 9.63 -5.03
CA ALA A 107 -18.66 9.07 -5.84
C ALA A 107 -18.79 9.76 -7.21
N ASP A 108 -18.14 10.91 -7.37
CA ASP A 108 -18.23 11.81 -8.52
C ASP A 108 -16.93 12.60 -8.73
N GLU A 109 -16.81 13.29 -9.89
CA GLU A 109 -15.64 14.10 -10.27
C GLU A 109 -15.45 15.30 -9.35
N GLU A 110 -16.52 15.86 -8.82
CA GLU A 110 -16.52 17.00 -7.88
C GLU A 110 -16.05 16.56 -6.47
N ARG A 111 -15.90 15.26 -6.25
CA ARG A 111 -15.53 14.67 -4.97
C ARG A 111 -16.47 15.10 -3.83
N SER A 112 -17.75 15.11 -4.13
CA SER A 112 -18.79 15.61 -3.24
C SER A 112 -18.88 14.82 -1.93
N TRP A 113 -19.14 15.53 -0.84
CA TRP A 113 -19.38 14.95 0.48
C TRP A 113 -20.89 14.70 0.70
N GLY A 114 -21.48 13.81 -0.12
CA GLY A 114 -22.86 13.39 0.08
C GLY A 114 -23.04 12.45 1.29
N PRO A 115 -24.29 12.12 1.68
CA PRO A 115 -24.58 11.33 2.89
C PRO A 115 -23.86 9.96 2.94
N VAL A 116 -23.74 9.29 1.80
CA VAL A 116 -23.06 7.99 1.69
C VAL A 116 -21.59 8.13 2.07
N ARG A 117 -20.92 9.14 1.49
CA ARG A 117 -19.50 9.40 1.74
C ARG A 117 -19.25 9.93 3.16
N GLN A 118 -20.18 10.73 3.70
CA GLN A 118 -20.09 11.20 5.09
C GLN A 118 -20.11 10.05 6.10
N ARG A 119 -20.96 9.04 5.90
CA ARG A 119 -20.95 7.83 6.74
C ARG A 119 -19.61 7.10 6.67
N ALA A 120 -19.07 6.91 5.46
CA ALA A 120 -17.74 6.30 5.27
C ALA A 120 -16.63 7.10 5.98
N ARG A 121 -16.70 8.43 5.93
CA ARG A 121 -15.76 9.33 6.62
C ARG A 121 -15.81 9.17 8.14
N GLY A 122 -17.01 9.07 8.73
CA GLY A 122 -17.18 8.83 10.17
C GLY A 122 -16.60 7.47 10.58
N VAL A 123 -16.82 6.41 9.78
CA VAL A 123 -16.22 5.09 10.04
C VAL A 123 -14.70 5.13 9.89
N ALA A 124 -14.17 5.82 8.88
CA ALA A 124 -12.72 5.98 8.71
C ALA A 124 -12.08 6.74 9.89
N ALA A 125 -12.78 7.75 10.43
CA ALA A 125 -12.32 8.46 11.63
C ALA A 125 -12.28 7.57 12.87
N ALA A 126 -13.29 6.72 13.06
CA ALA A 126 -13.29 5.75 14.16
C ALA A 126 -12.14 4.74 14.04
N ILE A 127 -11.85 4.27 12.82
CA ILE A 127 -10.66 3.42 12.55
C ILE A 127 -9.38 4.15 12.92
N ALA A 128 -9.21 5.40 12.46
CA ALA A 128 -8.02 6.20 12.75
C ALA A 128 -7.83 6.40 14.25
N THR A 129 -8.90 6.72 14.98
CA THR A 129 -8.89 6.87 16.44
C THR A 129 -8.48 5.56 17.14
N ALA A 130 -9.00 4.41 16.67
CA ALA A 130 -8.70 3.11 17.26
C ALA A 130 -7.25 2.65 17.03
N LEU A 131 -6.65 3.05 15.92
CA LEU A 131 -5.28 2.67 15.54
C LEU A 131 -4.22 3.67 16.03
N GLU A 132 -4.60 4.87 16.43
CA GLU A 132 -3.66 5.92 16.87
C GLU A 132 -2.69 5.46 17.97
N PRO A 133 -3.12 4.70 19.01
CA PRO A 133 -2.19 4.25 20.07
C PRO A 133 -1.07 3.31 19.57
N ASP A 134 -1.33 2.55 18.51
CA ASP A 134 -0.38 1.58 17.95
C ASP A 134 0.46 2.20 16.81
N LEU A 135 -0.12 3.09 16.00
CA LEU A 135 0.50 3.58 14.76
C LEU A 135 0.95 5.04 14.79
N ALA A 136 0.37 5.87 15.68
CA ALA A 136 0.72 7.28 15.81
C ALA A 136 0.87 7.99 14.44
N ASP A 137 2.09 8.33 14.04
CA ASP A 137 2.44 9.05 12.82
C ASP A 137 2.51 8.17 11.55
N ARG A 138 2.20 6.86 11.63
CA ARG A 138 2.29 5.89 10.53
C ARG A 138 0.96 5.62 9.83
N MET A 139 -0.01 6.48 10.05
CA MET A 139 -1.27 6.48 9.30
C MET A 139 -1.29 7.62 8.28
N ALA A 140 -1.98 7.39 7.16
CA ALA A 140 -2.13 8.40 6.13
C ALA A 140 -3.55 8.38 5.54
N ARG A 141 -3.91 9.47 4.84
CA ARG A 141 -5.09 9.54 4.01
C ARG A 141 -4.71 9.30 2.55
N TYR A 142 -5.35 8.31 1.93
CA TYR A 142 -5.14 8.04 0.51
C TYR A 142 -5.76 9.14 -0.36
N ASP A 143 -5.25 9.33 -1.58
CA ASP A 143 -5.78 10.32 -2.53
C ASP A 143 -7.22 9.98 -2.91
N ASP A 144 -8.10 10.97 -2.86
CA ASP A 144 -9.52 10.85 -3.17
C ASP A 144 -9.88 11.26 -4.62
N ALA A 145 -8.89 11.31 -5.51
CA ALA A 145 -9.14 11.56 -6.93
C ALA A 145 -10.13 10.51 -7.47
N TYR A 146 -11.20 11.01 -8.10
CA TYR A 146 -12.27 10.15 -8.59
C TYR A 146 -11.78 9.14 -9.64
N ALA A 147 -11.98 7.87 -9.35
CA ALA A 147 -11.59 6.75 -10.20
C ALA A 147 -12.81 6.00 -10.75
N PRO A 148 -13.45 6.49 -11.83
CA PRO A 148 -14.76 6.00 -12.30
C PRO A 148 -14.77 4.52 -12.72
N ARG A 149 -13.63 3.88 -12.87
CA ARG A 149 -13.52 2.45 -13.18
C ARG A 149 -13.29 1.57 -11.95
N ALA A 150 -12.95 2.18 -10.79
CA ALA A 150 -12.67 1.45 -9.56
C ALA A 150 -13.96 1.07 -8.82
N PHE A 151 -13.95 -0.08 -8.14
CA PHE A 151 -15.09 -0.54 -7.35
C PHE A 151 -15.35 0.34 -6.13
N GLY A 152 -14.32 0.87 -5.47
CA GLY A 152 -14.49 1.73 -4.29
C GLY A 152 -15.40 2.92 -4.58
N ASP A 153 -15.10 3.67 -5.64
CA ASP A 153 -15.85 4.84 -6.10
C ASP A 153 -17.25 4.46 -6.57
N ASN A 154 -17.37 3.37 -7.32
CA ASN A 154 -18.68 2.91 -7.80
C ASN A 154 -19.56 2.37 -6.65
N MET A 155 -19.01 1.71 -5.65
CA MET A 155 -19.75 1.30 -4.45
C MET A 155 -20.34 2.51 -3.73
N GLN A 156 -19.55 3.59 -3.58
CA GLN A 156 -20.04 4.87 -3.05
C GLN A 156 -21.20 5.42 -3.89
N ALA A 157 -21.02 5.48 -5.21
CA ALA A 157 -22.04 5.96 -6.15
C ALA A 157 -23.32 5.10 -6.13
N TRP A 158 -23.19 3.79 -5.88
CA TRP A 158 -24.33 2.87 -5.75
C TRP A 158 -24.99 2.91 -4.37
N GLY A 159 -24.50 3.73 -3.43
CA GLY A 159 -25.11 3.93 -2.11
C GLY A 159 -24.48 3.14 -0.96
N THR A 160 -23.43 2.37 -1.20
CA THR A 160 -22.67 1.64 -0.17
C THR A 160 -21.54 2.52 0.36
N SER A 161 -21.61 2.88 1.65
CA SER A 161 -20.60 3.69 2.34
C SER A 161 -19.29 2.91 2.45
N THR A 162 -18.35 3.16 1.54
CA THR A 162 -17.14 2.34 1.38
C THR A 162 -15.95 3.00 2.06
N VAL A 163 -15.18 2.20 2.82
CA VAL A 163 -13.87 2.58 3.36
C VAL A 163 -12.81 1.69 2.72
N LEU A 164 -11.80 2.31 2.10
CA LEU A 164 -10.59 1.65 1.67
C LEU A 164 -9.60 1.61 2.83
N ILE A 165 -9.00 0.46 3.05
CA ILE A 165 -7.89 0.26 3.98
C ILE A 165 -6.71 -0.31 3.18
N GLU A 166 -5.67 0.49 3.03
CA GLU A 166 -4.40 0.09 2.40
C GLU A 166 -3.40 -0.30 3.47
N SER A 167 -2.95 -1.55 3.44
CA SER A 167 -1.90 -2.06 4.31
C SER A 167 -0.53 -1.85 3.68
N GLY A 168 0.32 -1.07 4.31
CA GLY A 168 1.65 -0.72 3.81
C GLY A 168 2.76 -1.51 4.50
N ILE A 169 3.74 -0.77 5.07
CA ILE A 169 4.94 -1.32 5.68
C ILE A 169 5.05 -0.86 7.13
N LEU A 170 5.21 -1.82 8.03
CA LEU A 170 5.55 -1.57 9.43
C LEU A 170 6.97 -2.10 9.70
N PRO A 171 7.91 -1.24 10.16
CA PRO A 171 9.28 -1.68 10.44
C PRO A 171 9.32 -2.85 11.43
N ASN A 172 10.20 -3.82 11.17
CA ASN A 172 10.36 -5.06 11.95
C ASN A 172 9.17 -6.05 11.88
N ASP A 173 8.17 -5.80 11.03
CA ASP A 173 7.03 -6.70 10.81
C ASP A 173 7.09 -7.35 9.42
N ARG A 174 8.22 -7.99 9.10
CA ARG A 174 8.48 -8.62 7.81
C ARG A 174 7.36 -9.57 7.34
N GLN A 175 6.75 -10.31 8.27
CA GLN A 175 5.68 -11.26 7.98
C GLN A 175 4.29 -10.62 8.06
N LYS A 176 4.21 -9.29 8.22
CA LYS A 176 2.98 -8.52 8.36
C LYS A 176 2.03 -9.07 9.44
N GLN A 177 2.57 -9.65 10.52
CA GLN A 177 1.73 -10.21 11.59
C GLN A 177 1.11 -9.11 12.45
N GLU A 178 1.85 -8.07 12.74
CA GLU A 178 1.34 -6.90 13.45
C GLU A 178 0.37 -6.09 12.59
N LEU A 179 0.69 -5.86 11.32
CA LEU A 179 -0.27 -5.27 10.36
C LEU A 179 -1.56 -6.08 10.25
N ARG A 180 -1.46 -7.42 10.28
CA ARG A 180 -2.60 -8.31 10.27
C ARG A 180 -3.48 -8.12 11.52
N ARG A 181 -2.86 -7.99 12.72
CA ARG A 181 -3.55 -7.66 13.97
C ARG A 181 -4.25 -6.29 13.87
N LEU A 182 -3.55 -5.29 13.38
CA LEU A 182 -4.07 -3.92 13.25
C LEU A 182 -5.25 -3.84 12.28
N ASN A 183 -5.25 -4.60 11.19
CA ASN A 183 -6.41 -4.70 10.30
C ASN A 183 -7.64 -5.30 11.02
N ILE A 184 -7.45 -6.25 11.94
CA ILE A 184 -8.55 -6.78 12.76
C ILE A 184 -9.08 -5.70 13.71
N VAL A 185 -8.19 -4.96 14.36
CA VAL A 185 -8.58 -3.83 15.23
C VAL A 185 -9.37 -2.79 14.41
N ALA A 186 -8.90 -2.43 13.23
CA ALA A 186 -9.58 -1.51 12.32
C ALA A 186 -11.00 -1.98 11.98
N LEU A 187 -11.15 -3.24 11.57
CA LEU A 187 -12.46 -3.80 11.20
C LEU A 187 -13.40 -3.93 12.39
N LEU A 188 -12.93 -4.37 13.56
CA LEU A 188 -13.74 -4.48 14.75
C LEU A 188 -14.22 -3.11 15.25
N SER A 189 -13.34 -2.10 15.25
CA SER A 189 -13.71 -0.72 15.57
C SER A 189 -14.76 -0.17 14.59
N ALA A 190 -14.58 -0.42 13.30
CA ALA A 190 -15.52 -0.03 12.27
C ALA A 190 -16.90 -0.70 12.50
N PHE A 191 -16.92 -2.01 12.73
CA PHE A 191 -18.16 -2.75 12.95
C PHE A 191 -18.88 -2.30 14.23
N GLU A 192 -18.14 -2.04 15.31
CA GLU A 192 -18.71 -1.48 16.54
C GLU A 192 -19.33 -0.10 16.31
N THR A 193 -18.65 0.76 15.57
CA THR A 193 -19.11 2.10 15.21
C THR A 193 -20.37 2.05 14.34
N ILE A 194 -20.44 1.10 13.40
CA ILE A 194 -21.61 0.88 12.54
C ILE A 194 -22.78 0.31 13.37
N ALA A 195 -22.53 -0.72 14.18
CA ALA A 195 -23.55 -1.37 15.00
C ALA A 195 -24.20 -0.42 16.02
N SER A 196 -23.46 0.57 16.48
CA SER A 196 -23.92 1.61 17.43
C SER A 196 -24.33 2.92 16.75
N GLU A 197 -24.30 2.99 15.40
CA GLU A 197 -24.61 4.17 14.57
C GLU A 197 -23.77 5.41 14.91
N ARG A 198 -22.68 5.27 15.67
CA ARG A 198 -21.83 6.40 16.11
C ARG A 198 -21.12 7.12 14.96
N TYR A 199 -21.01 6.49 13.79
CA TYR A 199 -20.43 7.13 12.59
C TYR A 199 -21.12 8.45 12.20
N ALA A 200 -22.38 8.65 12.62
CA ALA A 200 -23.13 9.88 12.34
C ALA A 200 -22.67 11.06 13.19
N ASP A 201 -22.22 10.78 14.40
CA ASP A 201 -21.79 11.77 15.40
C ASP A 201 -20.27 11.78 15.58
N GLU A 202 -19.54 10.91 14.86
CA GLU A 202 -18.10 10.78 14.98
C GLU A 202 -17.38 12.06 14.52
N ALA A 203 -16.50 12.56 15.37
CA ALA A 203 -15.65 13.69 15.03
C ALA A 203 -14.69 13.27 13.93
N THR A 204 -14.87 13.78 12.73
CA THR A 204 -14.08 13.37 11.54
C THR A 204 -12.63 13.88 11.55
N ALA A 205 -12.26 14.69 12.54
CA ALA A 205 -10.92 15.28 12.65
C ALA A 205 -9.79 14.25 12.64
N ALA A 206 -10.00 13.07 13.27
CA ALA A 206 -9.00 12.00 13.28
C ALA A 206 -8.65 11.49 11.87
N TYR A 207 -9.63 11.44 10.95
CA TYR A 207 -9.38 11.10 9.55
C TYR A 207 -8.90 12.30 8.74
N ASP A 208 -9.50 13.48 8.94
CA ASP A 208 -9.23 14.65 8.11
C ASP A 208 -7.82 15.23 8.32
N SER A 209 -7.27 15.08 9.53
CA SER A 209 -5.92 15.53 9.88
C SER A 209 -4.81 14.57 9.48
N LEU A 210 -5.14 13.36 9.00
CA LEU A 210 -4.12 12.43 8.51
C LEU A 210 -3.33 13.06 7.36
N PRO A 211 -2.00 12.94 7.37
CA PRO A 211 -1.16 13.38 6.25
C PRO A 211 -1.51 12.60 4.98
N MET A 212 -1.20 13.18 3.83
CA MET A 212 -1.42 12.50 2.55
C MET A 212 -0.48 11.29 2.40
N ASN A 213 -1.01 10.20 1.88
CA ASN A 213 -0.28 8.99 1.53
C ASN A 213 0.54 9.25 0.26
N ARG A 214 1.86 9.36 0.38
CA ARG A 214 2.75 9.65 -0.76
C ARG A 214 3.46 8.40 -1.23
N SER A 215 3.26 8.07 -2.49
CA SER A 215 4.00 7.00 -3.14
C SER A 215 5.48 7.36 -3.20
N VAL A 216 6.32 6.36 -2.98
CA VAL A 216 7.76 6.40 -3.15
C VAL A 216 8.09 5.47 -4.31
N ASP A 217 8.83 5.98 -5.30
CA ASP A 217 9.12 5.23 -6.51
C ASP A 217 10.15 4.12 -6.27
N TYR A 218 11.17 4.41 -5.44
CA TYR A 218 12.25 3.48 -5.11
C TYR A 218 12.72 3.59 -3.66
N SER A 219 13.38 2.55 -3.18
CA SER A 219 13.92 2.52 -1.81
C SER A 219 15.16 3.41 -1.65
N ILE A 220 16.06 3.40 -2.65
CA ILE A 220 17.29 4.22 -2.65
C ILE A 220 17.49 4.85 -4.03
N LEU A 221 17.90 6.12 -4.05
CA LEU A 221 18.38 6.82 -5.22
C LEU A 221 19.86 7.19 -5.04
N VAL A 222 20.75 6.64 -5.86
CA VAL A 222 22.16 7.06 -5.96
C VAL A 222 22.24 8.11 -7.04
N GLN A 223 22.47 9.38 -6.69
CA GLN A 223 22.32 10.53 -7.58
C GLN A 223 23.63 11.23 -7.89
N GLY A 224 23.82 11.62 -9.15
CA GLY A 224 24.88 12.51 -9.60
C GLY A 224 26.25 11.87 -9.70
N GLY A 225 26.34 10.54 -9.70
CA GLY A 225 27.59 9.80 -9.84
C GLY A 225 28.05 9.61 -11.28
N ASP A 226 29.36 9.34 -11.50
CA ASP A 226 29.92 8.93 -12.78
C ASP A 226 30.00 7.39 -12.81
N LEU A 227 29.05 6.74 -13.50
CA LEU A 227 28.98 5.29 -13.61
C LEU A 227 30.12 4.76 -14.49
N VAL A 228 30.95 3.89 -13.93
CA VAL A 228 32.04 3.22 -14.61
C VAL A 228 31.57 1.88 -15.16
N LEU A 229 31.59 1.73 -16.47
CA LEU A 229 31.21 0.51 -17.16
C LEU A 229 32.46 -0.11 -17.81
N GLU A 230 32.57 -1.43 -17.80
CA GLU A 230 33.66 -2.14 -18.44
C GLU A 230 33.66 -1.86 -19.95
N GLY A 231 34.84 -1.44 -20.47
CA GLY A 231 35.00 -1.14 -21.89
C GLY A 231 34.42 0.20 -22.37
N ALA A 232 33.86 1.01 -21.47
CA ALA A 232 33.35 2.36 -21.75
C ALA A 232 33.97 3.39 -20.80
N GLY A 233 33.97 4.66 -21.20
CA GLY A 233 34.30 5.76 -20.29
C GLY A 233 33.20 5.96 -19.26
N PRO A 234 33.51 6.68 -18.14
CA PRO A 234 32.50 7.01 -17.17
C PRO A 234 31.33 7.82 -17.79
N ILE A 235 30.14 7.49 -17.43
CA ILE A 235 28.91 8.20 -17.85
C ILE A 235 28.18 8.73 -16.64
N ARG A 236 27.66 9.97 -16.70
CA ARG A 236 26.80 10.53 -15.67
C ARG A 236 25.47 9.80 -15.70
N ALA A 237 25.11 9.15 -14.57
CA ALA A 237 23.84 8.48 -14.45
C ALA A 237 23.43 8.36 -12.96
N ASP A 238 22.14 8.46 -12.72
CA ASP A 238 21.53 8.12 -11.45
C ASP A 238 21.13 6.65 -11.44
N ILE A 239 21.04 6.04 -10.25
CA ILE A 239 20.69 4.64 -10.08
C ILE A 239 19.63 4.52 -9.00
N ALA A 240 18.44 4.04 -9.37
CA ALA A 240 17.39 3.69 -8.44
C ALA A 240 17.51 2.22 -8.03
N ILE A 241 17.24 1.96 -6.77
CA ILE A 241 17.38 0.64 -6.17
C ILE A 241 16.15 0.32 -5.34
N ASP A 242 15.61 -0.88 -5.54
CA ASP A 242 14.61 -1.48 -4.70
C ASP A 242 15.16 -2.68 -3.94
N PHE A 243 14.35 -3.20 -3.02
CA PHE A 243 14.66 -4.41 -2.27
C PHE A 243 13.58 -5.47 -2.52
N ASP A 244 13.98 -6.75 -2.58
CA ASP A 244 13.03 -7.87 -2.62
C ASP A 244 12.13 -7.88 -1.37
N ASP A 245 12.68 -7.39 -0.26
CA ASP A 245 11.97 -7.15 0.99
C ASP A 245 12.34 -5.75 1.48
N SER A 246 11.51 -4.77 1.16
CA SER A 246 11.70 -3.38 1.52
C SER A 246 11.65 -3.14 3.03
N ALA A 247 10.89 -3.95 3.77
CA ALA A 247 10.80 -3.84 5.24
C ALA A 247 12.07 -4.32 5.95
N ALA A 248 12.72 -5.34 5.39
CA ALA A 248 13.97 -5.88 5.92
C ALA A 248 15.24 -5.27 5.31
N GLY A 249 15.09 -4.51 4.21
CA GLY A 249 16.20 -3.95 3.44
C GLY A 249 17.10 -5.03 2.84
N THR A 250 16.53 -6.16 2.41
CA THR A 250 17.29 -7.30 1.88
C THR A 250 16.98 -7.56 0.40
N GLY A 251 17.96 -8.12 -0.31
CA GLY A 251 17.83 -8.42 -1.73
C GLY A 251 17.79 -7.16 -2.61
N PRO A 252 18.79 -6.24 -2.52
CA PRO A 252 18.77 -5.03 -3.32
C PRO A 252 18.85 -5.36 -4.82
N ARG A 253 18.00 -4.68 -5.62
CA ARG A 253 17.90 -4.84 -7.07
C ARG A 253 17.93 -3.51 -7.79
N TYR A 254 18.54 -3.49 -8.97
CA TYR A 254 18.48 -2.31 -9.84
C TYR A 254 17.04 -2.08 -10.29
N GLY A 255 16.48 -0.93 -9.94
CA GLY A 255 15.16 -0.48 -10.39
C GLY A 255 15.25 0.21 -11.75
N GLU A 256 15.99 1.32 -11.81
CA GLU A 256 16.15 2.13 -13.00
C GLU A 256 17.54 2.78 -13.03
N ILE A 257 18.05 3.12 -14.22
CA ILE A 257 19.36 3.75 -14.42
C ILE A 257 19.24 4.77 -15.54
N GLY A 258 19.66 5.99 -15.28
CA GLY A 258 19.61 7.07 -16.28
C GLY A 258 19.55 8.46 -15.66
N ASP A 259 18.77 9.33 -16.27
CA ASP A 259 18.37 10.62 -15.70
C ASP A 259 17.10 10.37 -14.89
N LEU A 260 17.23 10.46 -13.57
CA LEU A 260 16.14 10.20 -12.63
C LEU A 260 15.71 11.49 -11.90
N GLU A 261 15.78 12.64 -12.58
CA GLU A 261 15.29 13.91 -12.06
C GLU A 261 13.78 13.79 -11.73
N GLY A 262 13.41 14.12 -10.50
CA GLY A 262 12.01 14.06 -10.02
C GLY A 262 11.58 12.68 -9.49
N VAL A 263 12.44 11.66 -9.56
CA VAL A 263 12.18 10.36 -8.90
C VAL A 263 12.26 10.51 -7.38
N VAL A 264 11.26 9.97 -6.67
CA VAL A 264 11.17 10.01 -5.22
C VAL A 264 11.68 8.71 -4.63
N ALA A 265 12.64 8.78 -3.72
CA ALA A 265 13.15 7.62 -3.00
C ALA A 265 13.07 7.83 -1.48
N LEU A 266 13.04 6.71 -0.71
CA LEU A 266 13.08 6.77 0.75
C LEU A 266 14.41 7.34 1.26
N ASP A 267 15.50 7.01 0.57
CA ASP A 267 16.84 7.49 0.91
C ASP A 267 17.57 7.90 -0.38
N THR A 268 18.37 8.96 -0.28
CA THR A 268 19.13 9.47 -1.41
C THR A 268 20.61 9.54 -1.06
N VAL A 269 21.43 8.82 -1.81
CA VAL A 269 22.89 8.86 -1.72
C VAL A 269 23.41 9.87 -2.73
N ASN A 270 23.89 11.01 -2.26
CA ASN A 270 24.57 11.97 -3.15
C ASN A 270 25.94 11.42 -3.54
N ALA A 271 26.08 11.05 -4.79
CA ALA A 271 27.30 10.51 -5.40
C ALA A 271 28.07 11.55 -6.27
N SER A 272 27.71 12.84 -6.17
CA SER A 272 28.38 13.89 -6.95
C SER A 272 29.90 13.90 -6.73
N GLY A 273 30.65 13.81 -7.81
CA GLY A 273 32.10 13.73 -7.78
C GLY A 273 32.68 12.36 -7.38
N LEU A 274 31.83 11.35 -7.28
CA LEU A 274 32.21 9.96 -7.06
C LEU A 274 32.04 9.13 -8.34
N PHE A 275 32.87 8.11 -8.46
CA PHE A 275 32.77 7.09 -9.50
C PHE A 275 32.05 5.88 -8.97
N ILE A 276 30.97 5.46 -9.65
CA ILE A 276 30.14 4.34 -9.29
C ILE A 276 30.61 3.13 -10.08
N HIS A 277 31.23 2.20 -9.37
CA HIS A 277 31.58 0.89 -9.91
C HIS A 277 30.40 -0.06 -9.62
N ALA A 278 29.68 -0.42 -10.66
CA ALA A 278 28.64 -1.43 -10.56
C ALA A 278 29.24 -2.79 -10.91
N GLY A 279 29.08 -3.73 -10.00
CA GLY A 279 29.51 -5.10 -10.23
C GLY A 279 28.70 -5.77 -11.34
N PRO A 280 29.25 -6.81 -11.97
CA PRO A 280 28.56 -7.51 -13.04
C PRO A 280 27.28 -8.16 -12.50
N GLY A 281 26.13 -7.75 -13.07
CA GLY A 281 25.04 -8.70 -13.20
C GLY A 281 25.55 -9.89 -14.04
N GLU A 282 24.83 -10.99 -14.04
CA GLU A 282 25.13 -12.08 -14.96
C GLU A 282 25.34 -11.50 -16.37
N GLU A 283 26.51 -11.71 -16.99
CA GLU A 283 26.94 -11.17 -18.31
C GLU A 283 27.57 -9.75 -18.33
N GLY A 284 27.99 -9.16 -17.18
CA GLY A 284 28.74 -7.89 -17.19
C GLY A 284 27.91 -6.63 -17.49
N MET A 285 26.60 -6.72 -17.53
CA MET A 285 25.70 -5.58 -17.74
C MET A 285 24.81 -5.33 -16.52
N ILE A 286 24.63 -4.06 -16.19
CA ILE A 286 23.61 -3.64 -15.23
C ILE A 286 22.25 -3.77 -15.92
N ARG A 287 21.35 -4.54 -15.31
CA ARG A 287 19.99 -4.73 -15.83
C ARG A 287 18.96 -4.48 -14.74
N ARG A 288 17.84 -3.85 -15.10
CA ARG A 288 16.68 -3.74 -14.23
C ARG A 288 16.29 -5.12 -13.66
N GLY A 289 16.08 -5.18 -12.35
CA GLY A 289 15.75 -6.40 -11.62
C GLY A 289 16.95 -7.29 -11.27
N ALA A 290 18.16 -7.00 -11.77
CA ALA A 290 19.36 -7.74 -11.36
C ALA A 290 19.77 -7.37 -9.92
N PRO A 291 20.43 -8.30 -9.19
CA PRO A 291 21.00 -8.00 -7.88
C PRO A 291 22.00 -6.83 -7.96
N VAL A 292 21.92 -5.95 -6.95
CA VAL A 292 22.82 -4.79 -6.85
C VAL A 292 24.16 -5.22 -6.26
N ALA A 293 25.24 -4.76 -6.91
CA ALA A 293 26.59 -4.74 -6.38
C ALA A 293 27.24 -3.41 -6.79
N ILE A 294 27.17 -2.41 -5.95
CA ILE A 294 27.65 -1.04 -6.21
C ILE A 294 28.72 -0.67 -5.22
N THR A 295 29.78 -0.03 -5.72
CA THR A 295 30.78 0.63 -4.88
C THR A 295 31.03 2.04 -5.39
N ALA A 296 30.84 3.05 -4.55
CA ALA A 296 31.20 4.44 -4.84
C ALA A 296 32.64 4.72 -4.40
N ARG A 297 33.46 5.30 -5.27
CA ARG A 297 34.89 5.56 -5.09
C ARG A 297 35.27 6.99 -5.48
N ARG A 298 36.45 7.44 -5.00
CA ARG A 298 36.95 8.78 -5.30
C ARG A 298 37.66 8.89 -6.69
N GLY A 299 37.78 7.80 -7.41
CA GLY A 299 38.39 7.78 -8.73
C GLY A 299 37.86 6.65 -9.60
N PRO A 300 38.12 6.69 -10.90
CA PRO A 300 37.64 5.71 -11.87
C PRO A 300 38.33 4.35 -11.77
N ASP A 301 39.46 4.27 -11.08
CA ASP A 301 40.20 3.04 -10.87
C ASP A 301 39.50 2.19 -9.76
N PRO A 302 39.28 0.89 -9.96
CA PRO A 302 38.75 -0.02 -8.95
C PRO A 302 39.53 -0.05 -7.63
N GLU A 303 40.81 0.33 -7.63
CA GLU A 303 41.64 0.43 -6.41
C GLU A 303 41.51 1.79 -5.70
N SER A 304 40.82 2.76 -6.29
CA SER A 304 40.58 4.06 -5.66
C SER A 304 39.85 3.93 -4.33
N GLN A 305 40.03 4.93 -3.46
CA GLN A 305 39.44 4.93 -2.13
C GLN A 305 37.89 4.71 -2.18
N LYS A 306 37.43 3.62 -1.54
CA LYS A 306 36.02 3.33 -1.37
C LYS A 306 35.39 4.33 -0.38
N VAL A 307 34.22 4.86 -0.72
CA VAL A 307 33.45 5.79 0.10
C VAL A 307 32.18 5.11 0.61
N TRP A 308 31.51 4.36 -0.24
CA TRP A 308 30.23 3.70 0.07
C TRP A 308 30.07 2.44 -0.78
N ALA A 309 29.27 1.47 -0.29
CA ALA A 309 28.94 0.28 -1.07
C ALA A 309 27.59 -0.31 -0.64
N LEU A 310 26.90 -0.97 -1.58
CA LEU A 310 25.64 -1.70 -1.37
C LEU A 310 25.63 -2.97 -2.23
N GLY A 311 25.11 -4.08 -1.68
CA GLY A 311 24.85 -5.34 -2.38
C GLY A 311 25.76 -6.48 -1.98
N THR A 312 25.62 -7.61 -2.70
CA THR A 312 26.34 -8.85 -2.41
C THR A 312 27.85 -8.64 -2.52
N ASP A 313 28.56 -9.01 -1.46
CA ASP A 313 30.03 -9.09 -1.40
C ASP A 313 30.75 -7.76 -1.67
N ALA A 314 30.21 -6.66 -1.16
CA ALA A 314 31.02 -5.47 -1.01
C ALA A 314 32.06 -5.73 0.10
N PRO A 315 33.35 -6.04 -0.25
CA PRO A 315 34.38 -6.34 0.72
C PRO A 315 34.70 -5.13 1.61
#